data_f7fc871c79e244e99775cd739310c6ef
#
_entry.id   f7fc871c79e244e99775cd739310c6ef
#
_cell.length_a   1.000
_cell.length_b   1.000
_cell.length_c   1.000
_cell.angle_alpha   90.00
_cell.angle_beta   90.00
_cell.angle_gamma   90.00
#
_symmetry.space_group_name_H-M   'P 1'
#
loop_
_entity.id
_entity.type
_entity.pdbx_description
1 polymer ?
#
loop_
_entity_poly.entity_id
_entity_poly.type
_entity_poly.pdbx_seq_one_letter_code
_entity_poly.pdbx_strand_id
1 'polypeptide(L)'
;MTSAINYSTIDENYPVAGVDNNSQGFRDNFNEIKTALATASSEITTLQTKAVLKSNLASNAVVTNDLAGSSIVNGVHNKFYGVSYTPTNAVTTATDIDVESGMFQAFTMGADVSFTFKNWPDAGRYASVRVLLSTNNLSVAPRRATFYSQGQTTSTVFKAGNTGLAPNGWLFDTVNPYFNVVASWTKVTTAASPATAASITVNDVSNLQIGTRVSYVPTGGGTTTTTISAINPNTRVVTLTNAVATGGSASGETITFLYNGPRLIEAFTWDGGDTVYLTQVADF
;
A
#
# COMPACT_ATOMS: atom_id res chain seq x y z
N MET A 1 -16.47 11.38 -34.73
CA MET A 1 -15.85 11.28 -36.08
C MET A 1 -16.91 10.66 -37.00
N THR A 2 -17.08 11.22 -38.19
CA THR A 2 -17.92 10.63 -39.22
C THR A 2 -17.05 9.64 -40.00
N SER A 3 -17.62 8.51 -40.43
CA SER A 3 -16.93 7.55 -41.29
C SER A 3 -16.48 8.20 -42.60
N ALA A 4 -15.29 7.85 -43.07
CA ALA A 4 -14.76 8.31 -44.35
C ALA A 4 -15.11 7.35 -45.51
N ILE A 5 -15.91 6.31 -45.24
CA ILE A 5 -16.38 5.39 -46.27
C ILE A 5 -17.29 6.16 -47.18
N ASN A 6 -16.92 6.27 -48.45
CA ASN A 6 -17.74 6.90 -49.48
C ASN A 6 -18.35 5.81 -50.41
N TYR A 7 -19.64 5.65 -50.38
CA TYR A 7 -20.38 4.72 -51.22
C TYR A 7 -21.14 5.44 -52.32
N SER A 8 -21.26 6.76 -52.24
CA SER A 8 -22.08 7.53 -53.21
C SER A 8 -21.39 7.71 -54.56
N THR A 9 -20.14 7.34 -54.72
CA THR A 9 -19.42 7.34 -55.98
C THR A 9 -19.65 6.08 -56.80
N ILE A 10 -20.30 5.04 -56.23
CA ILE A 10 -20.69 3.84 -56.92
C ILE A 10 -21.97 4.15 -57.73
N ASP A 11 -21.90 4.03 -59.05
CA ASP A 11 -23.04 4.25 -59.94
C ASP A 11 -24.00 3.06 -59.84
N GLU A 12 -25.10 3.25 -59.08
CA GLU A 12 -26.12 2.23 -58.87
C GLU A 12 -26.99 1.98 -60.10
N ASN A 13 -26.99 2.91 -61.08
CA ASN A 13 -27.71 2.78 -62.32
C ASN A 13 -26.92 2.09 -63.46
N TYR A 14 -25.68 1.74 -63.19
CA TYR A 14 -24.82 1.04 -64.15
C TYR A 14 -24.74 -0.46 -63.82
N PRO A 15 -24.95 -1.40 -64.78
CA PRO A 15 -25.19 -1.18 -66.21
C PRO A 15 -26.64 -0.77 -66.54
N VAL A 16 -26.77 0.02 -67.57
CA VAL A 16 -28.11 0.46 -68.06
C VAL A 16 -28.76 -0.65 -68.90
N ALA A 17 -29.98 -1.05 -68.54
CA ALA A 17 -30.67 -2.11 -69.24
C ALA A 17 -31.03 -1.71 -70.70
N GLY A 18 -30.83 -2.60 -71.67
CA GLY A 18 -31.16 -2.39 -73.08
C GLY A 18 -30.15 -1.51 -73.88
N VAL A 19 -29.04 -1.14 -73.25
CA VAL A 19 -27.95 -0.35 -73.88
C VAL A 19 -26.66 -1.16 -73.89
N ASP A 20 -25.82 -0.94 -74.93
CA ASP A 20 -24.48 -1.53 -74.94
C ASP A 20 -23.56 -0.84 -73.93
N ASN A 21 -23.30 -1.52 -72.82
CA ASN A 21 -22.52 -0.98 -71.69
C ASN A 21 -21.05 -1.29 -71.89
N ASN A 22 -20.20 -0.27 -71.84
CA ASN A 22 -18.75 -0.45 -71.97
C ASN A 22 -18.15 -1.00 -70.66
N SER A 23 -16.97 -1.66 -70.76
CA SER A 23 -16.29 -2.26 -69.62
C SER A 23 -15.68 -1.23 -68.65
N GLN A 24 -15.63 0.06 -69.00
CA GLN A 24 -15.06 1.09 -68.16
C GLN A 24 -15.91 1.37 -66.91
N GLY A 25 -17.23 1.52 -67.09
CA GLY A 25 -18.14 1.77 -65.98
C GLY A 25 -18.12 0.63 -64.93
N PHE A 26 -17.99 -0.64 -65.38
CA PHE A 26 -17.75 -1.74 -64.45
C PHE A 26 -16.43 -1.59 -63.67
N ARG A 27 -15.34 -1.26 -64.36
CA ARG A 27 -14.05 -1.07 -63.71
C ARG A 27 -14.06 0.09 -62.74
N ASP A 28 -14.75 1.16 -63.06
CA ASP A 28 -14.86 2.33 -62.22
C ASP A 28 -15.63 1.99 -60.94
N ASN A 29 -16.80 1.35 -61.03
CA ASN A 29 -17.54 0.87 -59.88
C ASN A 29 -16.76 -0.11 -59.01
N PHE A 30 -16.04 -1.08 -59.62
CA PHE A 30 -15.21 -1.99 -58.82
C PHE A 30 -14.04 -1.27 -58.11
N ASN A 31 -13.46 -0.25 -58.73
CA ASN A 31 -12.42 0.54 -58.11
C ASN A 31 -12.98 1.36 -56.90
N GLU A 32 -14.17 1.94 -57.06
CA GLU A 32 -14.84 2.66 -55.95
C GLU A 32 -15.20 1.72 -54.79
N ILE A 33 -15.75 0.52 -55.07
CA ILE A 33 -16.03 -0.51 -54.07
C ILE A 33 -14.74 -0.92 -53.36
N LYS A 34 -13.64 -1.16 -54.12
CA LYS A 34 -12.34 -1.50 -53.52
C LYS A 34 -11.82 -0.41 -52.60
N THR A 35 -11.94 0.84 -53.00
CA THR A 35 -11.53 2.00 -52.19
C THR A 35 -12.38 2.13 -50.93
N ALA A 36 -13.67 2.01 -51.03
CA ALA A 36 -14.57 2.04 -49.89
C ALA A 36 -14.30 0.89 -48.90
N LEU A 37 -14.03 -0.32 -49.39
CA LEU A 37 -13.66 -1.48 -48.55
C LEU A 37 -12.29 -1.30 -47.88
N ALA A 38 -11.29 -0.70 -48.57
CA ALA A 38 -9.99 -0.39 -47.97
C ALA A 38 -10.16 0.62 -46.82
N THR A 39 -10.97 1.66 -47.00
CA THR A 39 -11.30 2.62 -45.95
C THR A 39 -12.00 1.96 -44.78
N ALA A 40 -13.01 1.10 -45.03
CA ALA A 40 -13.70 0.34 -43.98
C ALA A 40 -12.74 -0.54 -43.16
N SER A 41 -11.84 -1.24 -43.83
CA SER A 41 -10.82 -2.06 -43.18
C SER A 41 -9.90 -1.23 -42.27
N SER A 42 -9.50 -0.05 -42.70
CA SER A 42 -8.68 0.87 -41.91
C SER A 42 -9.44 1.41 -40.69
N GLU A 43 -10.70 1.80 -40.87
CA GLU A 43 -11.57 2.27 -39.76
C GLU A 43 -11.83 1.17 -38.73
N ILE A 44 -12.11 -0.06 -39.18
CA ILE A 44 -12.30 -1.22 -38.29
C ILE A 44 -11.02 -1.52 -37.51
N THR A 45 -9.87 -1.49 -38.18
CA THR A 45 -8.56 -1.68 -37.49
C THR A 45 -8.34 -0.59 -36.43
N THR A 46 -8.67 0.65 -36.74
CA THR A 46 -8.60 1.76 -35.77
C THR A 46 -9.54 1.55 -34.59
N LEU A 47 -10.76 1.08 -34.82
CA LEU A 47 -11.71 0.75 -33.77
C LEU A 47 -11.21 -0.41 -32.90
N GLN A 48 -10.67 -1.47 -33.51
CA GLN A 48 -10.12 -2.62 -32.77
C GLN A 48 -8.95 -2.23 -31.87
N THR A 49 -8.12 -1.27 -32.30
CA THR A 49 -6.94 -0.84 -31.53
C THR A 49 -7.25 0.23 -30.49
N LYS A 50 -8.33 1.03 -30.66
CA LYS A 50 -8.63 2.19 -29.82
C LYS A 50 -9.92 2.07 -29.00
N ALA A 51 -10.81 1.15 -29.32
CA ALA A 51 -12.06 1.00 -28.61
C ALA A 51 -11.92 0.07 -27.41
N VAL A 52 -12.32 0.53 -26.23
CA VAL A 52 -12.55 -0.34 -25.07
C VAL A 52 -13.89 -1.05 -25.30
N LEU A 53 -13.84 -2.31 -25.70
CA LEU A 53 -15.05 -3.07 -26.00
C LEU A 53 -15.83 -3.39 -24.72
N LYS A 54 -17.12 -3.09 -24.70
CA LYS A 54 -18.01 -3.37 -23.56
C LYS A 54 -17.99 -4.85 -23.14
N SER A 55 -17.82 -5.77 -24.08
CA SER A 55 -17.68 -7.21 -23.81
C SER A 55 -16.44 -7.54 -22.97
N ASN A 56 -15.34 -6.82 -23.16
CA ASN A 56 -14.12 -6.99 -22.37
C ASN A 56 -14.27 -6.43 -20.96
N LEU A 57 -15.08 -5.37 -20.79
CA LEU A 57 -15.41 -4.80 -19.48
C LEU A 57 -16.45 -5.62 -18.71
N ALA A 58 -17.29 -6.39 -19.40
CA ALA A 58 -18.36 -7.20 -18.79
C ALA A 58 -17.96 -8.65 -18.53
N SER A 59 -16.79 -9.09 -18.99
CA SER A 59 -16.31 -10.45 -18.79
C SER A 59 -15.80 -10.63 -17.37
N ASN A 60 -16.19 -11.74 -16.71
CA ASN A 60 -15.58 -12.18 -15.45
C ASN A 60 -14.15 -12.71 -15.63
N ALA A 61 -13.64 -12.79 -16.85
CA ALA A 61 -12.24 -13.04 -17.10
C ALA A 61 -11.43 -11.82 -16.63
N VAL A 62 -10.33 -12.08 -15.96
CA VAL A 62 -9.34 -11.04 -15.57
C VAL A 62 -8.74 -10.50 -16.88
N VAL A 63 -9.35 -9.48 -17.44
CA VAL A 63 -8.83 -8.79 -18.62
C VAL A 63 -8.22 -7.50 -18.14
N THR A 64 -6.91 -7.38 -18.29
CA THR A 64 -6.19 -6.13 -18.04
C THR A 64 -6.46 -5.21 -19.23
N ASN A 65 -7.30 -4.18 -19.03
CA ASN A 65 -7.48 -3.13 -20.02
C ASN A 65 -6.47 -2.03 -19.73
N ASP A 66 -5.40 -1.98 -20.51
CA ASP A 66 -4.46 -0.88 -20.48
C ASP A 66 -5.03 0.30 -21.27
N LEU A 67 -5.32 1.38 -20.58
CA LEU A 67 -5.80 2.63 -21.19
C LEU A 67 -4.64 3.47 -21.75
N ALA A 68 -3.41 2.95 -21.73
CA ALA A 68 -2.20 3.59 -22.27
C ALA A 68 -2.05 5.06 -21.82
N GLY A 69 -2.35 5.35 -20.56
CA GLY A 69 -2.28 6.69 -19.98
C GLY A 69 -3.43 7.63 -20.36
N SER A 70 -4.46 7.14 -21.04
CA SER A 70 -5.66 7.94 -21.38
C SER A 70 -6.47 8.27 -20.12
N SER A 71 -7.00 9.50 -20.06
CA SER A 71 -7.85 9.96 -18.95
C SER A 71 -9.27 9.46 -19.11
N ILE A 72 -9.91 9.08 -18.00
CA ILE A 72 -11.36 8.91 -17.93
C ILE A 72 -11.96 10.22 -17.45
N VAL A 73 -12.63 10.95 -18.34
CA VAL A 73 -13.29 12.22 -18.02
C VAL A 73 -14.77 11.95 -17.76
N ASN A 74 -15.30 12.50 -16.66
CA ASN A 74 -16.71 12.33 -16.25
C ASN A 74 -17.13 10.85 -16.03
N GLY A 75 -16.18 9.98 -15.69
CA GLY A 75 -16.47 8.60 -15.35
C GLY A 75 -17.00 8.48 -13.91
N VAL A 76 -18.04 7.68 -13.71
CA VAL A 76 -18.53 7.31 -12.38
C VAL A 76 -18.02 5.92 -12.04
N HIS A 77 -17.19 5.82 -11.01
CA HIS A 77 -16.72 4.55 -10.49
C HIS A 77 -17.65 4.08 -9.37
N ASN A 78 -18.47 3.07 -9.64
CA ASN A 78 -19.42 2.54 -8.64
C ASN A 78 -18.69 1.63 -7.62
N LYS A 79 -17.73 0.83 -8.07
CA LYS A 79 -16.89 -0.02 -7.22
C LYS A 79 -15.45 0.04 -7.73
N PHE A 80 -14.54 0.48 -6.87
CA PHE A 80 -13.11 0.49 -7.15
C PHE A 80 -12.40 -0.50 -6.21
N TYR A 81 -11.73 -1.50 -6.77
CA TYR A 81 -10.91 -2.44 -6.03
C TYR A 81 -9.44 -2.20 -6.41
N GLY A 82 -8.66 -1.74 -5.45
CA GLY A 82 -7.20 -1.65 -5.63
C GLY A 82 -6.55 -3.02 -5.53
N VAL A 83 -5.50 -3.24 -6.30
CA VAL A 83 -4.65 -4.41 -6.16
C VAL A 83 -3.87 -4.29 -4.86
N SER A 84 -3.75 -5.41 -4.11
CA SER A 84 -2.91 -5.50 -2.92
C SER A 84 -1.73 -6.43 -3.17
N TYR A 85 -0.58 -6.08 -2.60
CA TYR A 85 0.63 -6.89 -2.64
C TYR A 85 1.06 -7.28 -1.22
N THR A 86 1.31 -8.56 -1.00
CA THR A 86 1.82 -9.08 0.28
C THR A 86 2.85 -10.16 0.00
N PRO A 87 4.13 -9.95 0.35
CA PRO A 87 5.15 -11.00 0.25
C PRO A 87 4.79 -12.21 1.10
N THR A 88 5.10 -13.40 0.61
CA THR A 88 4.84 -14.65 1.32
C THR A 88 5.72 -14.82 2.57
N ASN A 89 6.92 -14.25 2.54
CA ASN A 89 7.90 -14.34 3.63
C ASN A 89 8.12 -12.98 4.29
N ALA A 90 8.57 -13.03 5.55
CA ALA A 90 9.02 -11.83 6.24
C ALA A 90 10.25 -11.21 5.52
N VAL A 91 10.24 -9.89 5.36
CA VAL A 91 11.34 -9.17 4.75
C VAL A 91 12.45 -8.93 5.77
N THR A 92 13.68 -9.24 5.38
CA THR A 92 14.87 -9.13 6.25
C THR A 92 16.00 -8.31 5.65
N THR A 93 15.84 -7.87 4.40
CA THR A 93 16.83 -7.11 3.65
C THR A 93 16.17 -5.90 2.99
N ALA A 94 16.95 -5.05 2.34
CA ALA A 94 16.43 -3.95 1.54
C ALA A 94 15.35 -4.43 0.57
N THR A 95 14.23 -3.75 0.55
CA THR A 95 13.01 -4.17 -0.16
C THR A 95 12.40 -2.99 -0.91
N ASP A 96 11.93 -3.25 -2.13
CA ASP A 96 11.26 -2.24 -2.93
C ASP A 96 9.75 -2.19 -2.60
N ILE A 97 9.23 -0.97 -2.52
CA ILE A 97 7.80 -0.68 -2.57
C ILE A 97 7.49 -0.23 -3.99
N ASP A 98 7.09 -1.18 -4.81
CA ASP A 98 6.77 -0.94 -6.21
C ASP A 98 5.31 -0.51 -6.34
N VAL A 99 5.09 0.77 -6.68
CA VAL A 99 3.75 1.36 -6.78
C VAL A 99 2.89 0.68 -7.83
N GLU A 100 3.49 0.10 -8.87
CA GLU A 100 2.78 -0.68 -9.89
C GLU A 100 2.29 -2.03 -9.37
N SER A 101 2.89 -2.56 -8.32
CA SER A 101 2.47 -3.85 -7.72
C SER A 101 1.15 -3.75 -6.96
N GLY A 102 0.70 -2.55 -6.61
CA GLY A 102 -0.60 -2.34 -5.98
C GLY A 102 -0.66 -1.14 -5.04
N MET A 103 -1.87 -0.61 -4.87
CA MET A 103 -2.13 0.56 -4.02
C MET A 103 -2.07 0.26 -2.52
N PHE A 104 -2.15 -1.00 -2.13
CA PHE A 104 -2.01 -1.46 -0.75
C PHE A 104 -0.95 -2.56 -0.70
N GLN A 105 0.09 -2.34 0.11
CA GLN A 105 1.18 -3.29 0.26
C GLN A 105 1.40 -3.61 1.73
N ALA A 106 1.49 -4.90 2.07
CA ALA A 106 1.65 -5.35 3.45
C ALA A 106 2.96 -6.11 3.60
N PHE A 107 3.83 -5.66 4.50
CA PHE A 107 5.12 -6.29 4.77
C PHE A 107 5.22 -6.74 6.21
N THR A 108 5.62 -8.00 6.41
CA THR A 108 6.02 -8.51 7.71
C THR A 108 7.53 -8.38 7.85
N MET A 109 7.99 -7.61 8.81
CA MET A 109 9.42 -7.34 9.01
C MET A 109 10.05 -8.38 9.92
N GLY A 110 11.07 -9.09 9.41
CA GLY A 110 11.89 -10.03 10.16
C GLY A 110 13.17 -9.41 10.72
N ALA A 111 13.57 -8.24 10.23
CA ALA A 111 14.73 -7.46 10.62
C ALA A 111 14.45 -5.96 10.49
N ASP A 112 15.46 -5.11 10.76
CA ASP A 112 15.43 -3.72 10.31
C ASP A 112 15.54 -3.70 8.78
N VAL A 113 14.67 -2.93 8.11
CA VAL A 113 14.54 -2.95 6.65
C VAL A 113 14.59 -1.54 6.08
N SER A 114 15.33 -1.40 5.00
CA SER A 114 15.29 -0.21 4.15
C SER A 114 14.32 -0.44 3.00
N PHE A 115 13.33 0.39 2.88
CA PHE A 115 12.33 0.38 1.81
C PHE A 115 12.65 1.48 0.80
N THR A 116 12.63 1.14 -0.49
CA THR A 116 12.80 2.11 -1.58
C THR A 116 11.54 2.13 -2.43
N PHE A 117 10.94 3.32 -2.58
CA PHE A 117 9.82 3.47 -3.49
C PHE A 117 10.29 3.43 -4.95
N LYS A 118 9.51 2.76 -5.81
CA LYS A 118 9.79 2.63 -7.23
C LYS A 118 8.54 2.80 -8.07
N ASN A 119 8.75 3.12 -9.34
CA ASN A 119 7.73 3.15 -10.39
C ASN A 119 6.58 4.12 -10.08
N TRP A 120 6.91 5.29 -9.52
CA TRP A 120 5.95 6.37 -9.44
C TRP A 120 5.56 6.87 -10.85
N PRO A 121 4.32 7.30 -11.08
CA PRO A 121 3.94 7.92 -12.34
C PRO A 121 4.70 9.23 -12.56
N ASP A 122 4.76 9.67 -13.82
CA ASP A 122 5.42 10.92 -14.21
C ASP A 122 4.99 12.12 -13.38
N ALA A 123 5.88 13.10 -13.23
CA ALA A 123 5.62 14.35 -12.57
C ALA A 123 4.34 15.04 -13.10
N GLY A 124 3.61 15.71 -12.21
CA GLY A 124 2.31 16.30 -12.50
C GLY A 124 1.11 15.37 -12.30
N ARG A 125 1.34 14.14 -11.86
CA ARG A 125 0.29 13.19 -11.48
C ARG A 125 0.38 12.88 -9.99
N TYR A 126 -0.74 12.99 -9.28
CA TYR A 126 -0.82 12.52 -7.90
C TYR A 126 -0.90 11.00 -7.86
N ALA A 127 -0.10 10.39 -7.01
CA ALA A 127 -0.17 8.97 -6.72
C ALA A 127 0.05 8.72 -5.22
N SER A 128 -0.57 7.66 -4.71
CA SER A 128 -0.35 7.20 -3.34
C SER A 128 -0.33 5.69 -3.25
N VAL A 129 0.40 5.19 -2.25
CA VAL A 129 0.43 3.77 -1.86
C VAL A 129 0.31 3.68 -0.35
N ARG A 130 -0.53 2.77 0.13
CA ARG A 130 -0.64 2.45 1.55
C ARG A 130 0.21 1.25 1.88
N VAL A 131 1.01 1.39 2.92
CA VAL A 131 1.95 0.37 3.36
C VAL A 131 1.62 -0.04 4.78
N LEU A 132 1.27 -1.30 4.97
CA LEU A 132 1.08 -1.91 6.28
C LEU A 132 2.38 -2.60 6.69
N LEU A 133 2.99 -2.13 7.76
CA LEU A 133 4.17 -2.75 8.35
C LEU A 133 3.78 -3.51 9.60
N SER A 134 4.21 -4.75 9.69
CA SER A 134 4.03 -5.60 10.88
C SER A 134 5.32 -6.35 11.21
N THR A 135 5.38 -6.97 12.38
CA THR A 135 6.43 -7.92 12.70
C THR A 135 5.80 -9.26 13.10
N ASN A 136 6.51 -10.34 12.85
CA ASN A 136 6.04 -11.67 13.19
C ASN A 136 6.36 -12.09 14.64
N ASN A 137 7.02 -11.23 15.41
CA ASN A 137 7.44 -11.54 16.77
C ASN A 137 7.34 -10.31 17.68
N LEU A 138 6.41 -10.35 18.61
CA LEU A 138 6.14 -9.28 19.59
C LEU A 138 7.21 -9.16 20.67
N SER A 139 8.02 -10.21 20.86
CA SER A 139 9.06 -10.26 21.90
C SER A 139 10.42 -9.70 21.48
N VAL A 140 10.63 -9.46 20.19
CA VAL A 140 11.91 -8.92 19.70
C VAL A 140 12.01 -7.41 19.93
N ALA A 141 13.22 -6.90 19.83
CA ALA A 141 13.45 -5.46 19.83
C ALA A 141 12.65 -4.77 18.71
N PRO A 142 12.29 -3.50 18.91
CA PRO A 142 11.62 -2.72 17.89
C PRO A 142 12.33 -2.78 16.55
N ARG A 143 11.56 -3.02 15.49
CA ARG A 143 12.07 -3.02 14.12
C ARG A 143 12.06 -1.61 13.55
N ARG A 144 13.06 -1.29 12.76
CA ARG A 144 13.21 0.01 12.09
C ARG A 144 12.93 -0.14 10.61
N ALA A 145 12.04 0.69 10.09
CA ALA A 145 11.82 0.86 8.67
C ALA A 145 12.42 2.19 8.25
N THR A 146 13.33 2.17 7.31
CA THR A 146 13.90 3.36 6.66
C THR A 146 13.30 3.48 5.27
N PHE A 147 12.88 4.68 4.87
CA PHE A 147 12.25 4.90 3.58
C PHE A 147 13.11 5.82 2.72
N TYR A 148 13.25 5.43 1.47
CA TYR A 148 13.97 6.18 0.44
C TYR A 148 13.06 6.47 -0.75
N SER A 149 13.22 7.64 -1.35
CA SER A 149 12.59 7.97 -2.63
C SER A 149 13.20 7.17 -3.77
N GLN A 150 12.56 7.20 -4.92
CA GLN A 150 12.98 6.45 -6.10
C GLN A 150 14.44 6.76 -6.49
N GLY A 151 15.21 5.70 -6.69
CA GLY A 151 16.61 5.80 -7.12
C GLY A 151 17.59 6.34 -6.07
N GLN A 152 17.15 6.58 -4.83
CA GLN A 152 17.97 7.15 -3.76
C GLN A 152 18.26 6.11 -2.68
N THR A 153 19.47 6.13 -2.15
CA THR A 153 19.87 5.35 -0.98
C THR A 153 20.20 6.23 0.23
N THR A 154 20.22 7.54 0.04
CA THR A 154 20.66 8.51 1.04
C THR A 154 19.72 9.70 1.19
N SER A 155 18.80 9.96 0.25
CA SER A 155 17.88 11.09 0.37
C SER A 155 16.62 10.70 1.12
N THR A 156 16.26 11.56 2.01
CA THR A 156 15.15 11.44 2.93
C THR A 156 13.81 11.61 2.23
N VAL A 157 12.94 10.66 2.43
CA VAL A 157 11.51 10.84 2.25
C VAL A 157 11.04 11.94 3.19
N PHE A 158 10.37 12.97 2.68
CA PHE A 158 9.76 13.99 3.52
C PHE A 158 8.59 13.41 4.28
N LYS A 159 8.60 13.62 5.56
CA LYS A 159 7.58 13.14 6.46
C LYS A 159 6.60 14.30 6.69
N ALA A 160 5.37 14.17 6.21
CA ALA A 160 4.29 15.01 6.69
C ALA A 160 4.05 14.62 8.14
N GLY A 161 4.88 15.13 9.02
CA GLY A 161 4.89 14.76 10.42
C GLY A 161 4.00 15.67 11.20
N ASN A 162 3.19 15.11 12.02
CA ASN A 162 2.70 15.79 13.19
C ASN A 162 3.85 15.88 14.20
N THR A 163 4.60 16.98 14.15
CA THR A 163 5.63 17.28 15.11
C THR A 163 4.94 17.53 16.46
N GLY A 164 4.88 16.54 17.31
CA GLY A 164 4.59 16.75 18.71
C GLY A 164 3.35 16.09 19.30
N LEU A 165 2.61 15.29 18.58
CA LEU A 165 1.51 14.50 19.14
C LEU A 165 1.76 13.02 18.93
N ALA A 166 2.67 12.47 19.68
CA ALA A 166 2.72 11.04 19.91
C ALA A 166 2.17 10.74 21.30
N PRO A 167 0.87 10.58 21.50
CA PRO A 167 0.43 9.88 22.69
C PRO A 167 0.90 8.43 22.68
N ASN A 168 1.33 7.88 21.54
CA ASN A 168 1.57 6.46 21.34
C ASN A 168 2.84 6.12 20.54
N GLY A 169 3.91 6.91 20.66
CA GLY A 169 5.23 6.49 20.22
C GLY A 169 5.49 6.49 18.70
N TRP A 170 4.82 7.34 17.94
CA TRP A 170 5.25 7.67 16.59
C TRP A 170 6.37 8.69 16.64
N LEU A 171 7.57 8.20 16.69
CA LEU A 171 8.73 9.03 16.52
C LEU A 171 9.24 8.86 15.10
N PHE A 172 8.76 9.73 14.21
CA PHE A 172 9.65 10.19 13.18
C PHE A 172 10.76 10.96 13.92
N ASP A 173 11.89 10.35 14.07
CA ASP A 173 13.06 11.06 14.50
C ASP A 173 13.38 12.12 13.43
N THR A 174 13.34 13.38 13.80
CA THR A 174 13.66 14.49 12.89
C THR A 174 15.14 14.48 12.46
N VAL A 175 15.97 13.73 13.16
CA VAL A 175 17.40 13.61 12.93
C VAL A 175 17.75 12.37 12.12
N ASN A 176 16.96 11.31 12.23
CA ASN A 176 17.23 10.02 11.57
C ASN A 176 16.09 9.64 10.61
N PRO A 177 16.41 9.15 9.40
CA PRO A 177 15.41 8.84 8.36
C PRO A 177 14.69 7.52 8.60
N TYR A 178 14.63 7.00 9.81
CA TYR A 178 13.97 5.74 10.08
C TYR A 178 12.70 5.91 10.90
N PHE A 179 11.83 4.95 10.72
CA PHE A 179 10.55 4.79 11.34
C PHE A 179 10.59 3.57 12.26
N ASN A 180 10.29 3.77 13.53
CA ASN A 180 10.19 2.64 14.46
C ASN A 180 8.81 2.01 14.35
N VAL A 181 8.74 0.75 13.96
CA VAL A 181 7.53 -0.06 14.00
C VAL A 181 7.30 -0.52 15.43
N VAL A 182 7.00 0.42 16.32
CA VAL A 182 6.81 0.19 17.76
C VAL A 182 5.72 1.08 18.30
N ALA A 183 4.84 0.51 19.07
CA ALA A 183 4.08 1.25 20.05
C ALA A 183 4.67 1.00 21.44
N SER A 184 4.62 1.98 22.30
CA SER A 184 4.85 1.78 23.73
C SER A 184 3.64 2.27 24.50
N TRP A 185 3.20 1.48 25.45
CA TRP A 185 2.23 1.88 26.44
C TRP A 185 2.87 1.88 27.79
N THR A 186 2.60 2.91 28.57
CA THR A 186 2.98 2.95 29.95
C THR A 186 1.78 2.59 30.81
N LYS A 187 1.97 1.70 31.77
CA LYS A 187 1.02 1.35 32.81
C LYS A 187 1.66 1.56 34.16
N VAL A 188 0.82 1.78 35.16
CA VAL A 188 1.28 1.99 36.53
C VAL A 188 0.92 0.78 37.36
N THR A 189 1.83 0.27 38.18
CA THR A 189 1.57 -0.80 39.12
C THR A 189 0.59 -0.32 40.22
N THR A 190 -0.40 -1.11 40.53
CA THR A 190 -1.41 -0.78 41.59
C THR A 190 -1.15 -1.54 42.89
N ALA A 191 -0.27 -2.53 42.86
CA ALA A 191 0.16 -3.29 44.02
C ALA A 191 1.65 -3.60 43.94
N ALA A 192 2.28 -3.72 45.09
CA ALA A 192 3.65 -4.19 45.15
C ALA A 192 3.71 -5.69 44.79
N SER A 193 4.74 -6.08 44.02
CA SER A 193 5.05 -7.48 43.72
C SER A 193 6.35 -7.85 44.39
N PRO A 194 6.43 -8.99 45.12
CA PRO A 194 7.67 -9.41 45.76
C PRO A 194 8.74 -9.73 44.75
N ALA A 195 10.00 -9.73 45.18
CA ALA A 195 11.11 -10.22 44.38
C ALA A 195 10.81 -11.64 43.87
N THR A 196 11.19 -11.92 42.65
CA THR A 196 10.93 -13.20 41.95
C THR A 196 9.46 -13.51 41.63
N ALA A 197 8.54 -12.58 41.85
CA ALA A 197 7.16 -12.75 41.38
C ALA A 197 7.13 -12.84 39.84
N ALA A 198 6.32 -13.75 39.33
CA ALA A 198 6.08 -13.90 37.89
C ALA A 198 4.90 -13.05 37.40
N SER A 199 4.38 -12.14 38.22
CA SER A 199 3.23 -11.33 37.87
C SER A 199 3.28 -9.94 38.48
N ILE A 200 2.64 -8.98 37.80
CA ILE A 200 2.46 -7.60 38.22
C ILE A 200 0.99 -7.21 38.07
N THR A 201 0.49 -6.39 38.98
CA THR A 201 -0.86 -5.84 38.88
C THR A 201 -0.76 -4.39 38.42
N VAL A 202 -1.43 -4.06 37.33
CA VAL A 202 -1.39 -2.74 36.69
C VAL A 202 -2.73 -2.03 36.76
N ASN A 203 -2.73 -0.73 36.56
CA ASN A 203 -3.93 0.10 36.58
C ASN A 203 -4.90 -0.22 35.44
N ASP A 204 -4.38 -0.69 34.31
CA ASP A 204 -5.14 -0.99 33.11
C ASP A 204 -4.38 -1.99 32.22
N VAL A 205 -5.10 -2.92 31.59
CA VAL A 205 -4.55 -3.92 30.68
C VAL A 205 -5.01 -3.73 29.23
N SER A 206 -5.71 -2.65 28.93
CA SER A 206 -6.11 -2.32 27.57
C SER A 206 -4.88 -2.21 26.66
N ASN A 207 -5.01 -2.69 25.44
CA ASN A 207 -3.95 -2.72 24.41
C ASN A 207 -2.74 -3.60 24.76
N LEU A 208 -2.78 -4.40 25.82
CA LEU A 208 -1.74 -5.37 26.12
C LEU A 208 -2.09 -6.71 25.45
N GLN A 209 -1.08 -7.42 24.97
CA GLN A 209 -1.23 -8.74 24.32
C GLN A 209 -0.19 -9.72 24.85
N ILE A 210 -0.51 -11.00 24.82
CA ILE A 210 0.45 -12.07 25.13
C ILE A 210 1.60 -11.99 24.12
N GLY A 211 2.84 -12.14 24.59
CA GLY A 211 4.04 -11.97 23.78
C GLY A 211 4.58 -10.53 23.75
N THR A 212 3.81 -9.52 24.18
CA THR A 212 4.28 -8.15 24.27
C THR A 212 5.53 -8.06 25.15
N ARG A 213 6.56 -7.40 24.67
CA ARG A 213 7.80 -7.15 25.43
C ARG A 213 7.55 -6.11 26.52
N VAL A 214 8.01 -6.41 27.69
CA VAL A 214 7.95 -5.55 28.88
C VAL A 214 9.34 -5.08 29.23
N SER A 215 9.51 -3.79 29.47
CA SER A 215 10.76 -3.21 29.99
C SER A 215 10.43 -2.25 31.10
N TYR A 216 11.02 -2.45 32.26
CA TYR A 216 10.88 -1.54 33.38
C TYR A 216 12.07 -1.63 34.33
N VAL A 217 12.22 -0.61 35.17
CA VAL A 217 13.23 -0.57 36.22
C VAL A 217 12.49 -0.66 37.57
N PRO A 218 12.54 -1.81 38.24
CA PRO A 218 11.93 -1.97 39.54
C PRO A 218 12.68 -1.20 40.61
N THR A 219 12.02 -0.90 41.73
CA THR A 219 12.59 -0.14 42.87
C THR A 219 13.90 -0.71 43.42
N GLY A 220 14.13 -2.00 43.28
CA GLY A 220 15.37 -2.65 43.72
C GLY A 220 16.57 -2.60 42.75
N GLY A 221 16.45 -1.91 41.65
CA GLY A 221 17.50 -1.70 40.64
C GLY A 221 17.52 -2.72 39.52
N GLY A 222 18.20 -2.38 38.43
CA GLY A 222 18.35 -3.17 37.21
C GLY A 222 17.14 -3.18 36.30
N THR A 223 17.33 -2.96 35.01
CA THR A 223 16.27 -3.03 34.01
C THR A 223 15.83 -4.47 33.82
N THR A 224 14.55 -4.74 34.03
CA THR A 224 13.93 -6.02 33.71
C THR A 224 13.37 -5.98 32.29
N THR A 225 13.76 -6.95 31.47
CA THR A 225 13.20 -7.16 30.14
C THR A 225 12.62 -8.57 30.06
N THR A 226 11.33 -8.67 29.77
CA THR A 226 10.61 -9.93 29.68
C THR A 226 9.47 -9.82 28.65
N THR A 227 8.59 -10.81 28.60
CA THR A 227 7.39 -10.77 27.75
C THR A 227 6.17 -11.14 28.60
N ILE A 228 4.99 -10.74 28.13
CA ILE A 228 3.73 -11.16 28.73
C ILE A 228 3.44 -12.60 28.34
N SER A 229 3.19 -13.46 29.31
CA SER A 229 2.75 -14.84 29.10
C SER A 229 1.24 -15.06 29.30
N ALA A 230 0.60 -14.24 30.15
CA ALA A 230 -0.85 -14.26 30.33
C ALA A 230 -1.36 -12.88 30.82
N ILE A 231 -2.64 -12.61 30.58
CA ILE A 231 -3.33 -11.41 31.03
C ILE A 231 -4.67 -11.82 31.64
N ASN A 232 -4.94 -11.35 32.86
CA ASN A 232 -6.26 -11.45 33.48
C ASN A 232 -6.92 -10.07 33.50
N PRO A 233 -7.91 -9.81 32.62
CA PRO A 233 -8.53 -8.48 32.53
C PRO A 233 -9.36 -8.11 33.74
N ASN A 234 -9.92 -9.08 34.47
CA ASN A 234 -10.77 -8.83 35.65
C ASN A 234 -9.96 -8.37 36.84
N THR A 235 -8.81 -8.98 37.05
CA THR A 235 -7.91 -8.64 38.18
C THR A 235 -6.82 -7.67 37.79
N ARG A 236 -6.68 -7.36 36.48
CA ARG A 236 -5.63 -6.53 35.91
C ARG A 236 -4.20 -7.05 36.19
N VAL A 237 -4.10 -8.38 36.33
CA VAL A 237 -2.84 -9.06 36.54
C VAL A 237 -2.23 -9.44 35.21
N VAL A 238 -0.97 -9.05 35.02
CA VAL A 238 -0.14 -9.41 33.87
C VAL A 238 0.88 -10.43 34.36
N THR A 239 0.85 -11.65 33.80
CA THR A 239 1.84 -12.68 34.08
C THR A 239 3.00 -12.54 33.11
N LEU A 240 4.23 -12.57 33.62
CA LEU A 240 5.47 -12.39 32.88
C LEU A 240 6.10 -13.75 32.60
N THR A 241 6.81 -13.88 31.48
CA THR A 241 7.56 -15.11 31.13
C THR A 241 8.73 -15.32 32.09
N ASN A 242 9.43 -14.26 32.48
CA ASN A 242 10.47 -14.28 33.49
C ASN A 242 10.02 -13.47 34.70
N ALA A 243 10.43 -13.89 35.86
CA ALA A 243 10.13 -13.23 37.11
C ALA A 243 10.63 -11.78 37.15
N VAL A 244 9.97 -10.97 37.94
CA VAL A 244 10.40 -9.63 38.34
C VAL A 244 11.80 -9.71 38.93
N ALA A 245 12.66 -8.72 38.63
CA ALA A 245 14.01 -8.67 39.15
C ALA A 245 14.06 -8.69 40.69
N THR A 246 15.25 -8.96 41.21
CA THR A 246 15.57 -9.24 42.63
C THR A 246 15.02 -8.22 43.63
N GLY A 247 14.61 -7.03 43.23
CA GLY A 247 14.07 -6.03 44.17
C GLY A 247 12.53 -6.03 44.26
N GLY A 248 11.82 -6.82 43.44
CA GLY A 248 10.38 -6.72 43.35
C GLY A 248 9.93 -5.42 42.64
N SER A 249 8.61 -5.14 42.65
CA SER A 249 8.07 -3.85 42.21
C SER A 249 7.26 -3.19 43.30
N ALA A 250 7.37 -1.88 43.46
CA ALA A 250 6.51 -1.11 44.37
C ALA A 250 5.17 -0.78 43.66
N SER A 251 4.17 -0.38 44.45
CA SER A 251 2.96 0.24 43.91
C SER A 251 3.30 1.65 43.38
N GLY A 252 2.73 2.01 42.24
CA GLY A 252 2.97 3.32 41.61
C GLY A 252 4.16 3.37 40.62
N GLU A 253 4.85 2.27 40.38
CA GLU A 253 5.91 2.21 39.38
C GLU A 253 5.36 2.23 37.95
N THR A 254 6.04 2.97 37.08
CA THR A 254 5.71 3.01 35.65
C THR A 254 6.39 1.87 34.91
N ILE A 255 5.61 1.11 34.19
CA ILE A 255 6.05 -0.01 33.35
C ILE A 255 5.82 0.33 31.91
N THR A 256 6.81 0.11 31.06
CA THR A 256 6.73 0.29 29.60
C THR A 256 6.53 -1.05 28.92
N PHE A 257 5.47 -1.14 28.16
CA PHE A 257 5.16 -2.26 27.29
C PHE A 257 5.48 -1.87 25.84
N LEU A 258 6.34 -2.64 25.21
CA LEU A 258 6.79 -2.38 23.85
C LEU A 258 6.09 -3.35 22.90
N TYR A 259 5.27 -2.80 22.03
CA TYR A 259 4.46 -3.58 21.10
C TYR A 259 4.89 -3.32 19.65
N ASN A 260 5.16 -4.38 18.91
CA ASN A 260 5.47 -4.35 17.49
C ASN A 260 4.19 -4.59 16.66
N GLY A 261 3.15 -3.80 16.91
CA GLY A 261 1.87 -3.91 16.21
C GLY A 261 1.93 -3.41 14.77
N PRO A 262 0.94 -3.80 13.96
CA PRO A 262 0.86 -3.31 12.59
C PRO A 262 0.73 -1.79 12.53
N ARG A 263 1.43 -1.18 11.57
CA ARG A 263 1.42 0.25 11.29
C ARG A 263 1.01 0.50 9.86
N LEU A 264 -0.04 1.27 9.66
CA LEU A 264 -0.48 1.69 8.34
C LEU A 264 0.02 3.10 8.07
N ILE A 265 0.84 3.23 7.06
CA ILE A 265 1.31 4.50 6.53
C ILE A 265 0.79 4.71 5.11
N GLU A 266 0.65 5.94 4.69
CA GLU A 266 0.40 6.33 3.31
C GLU A 266 1.60 7.14 2.82
N ALA A 267 2.15 6.70 1.69
CA ALA A 267 3.15 7.44 0.95
C ALA A 267 2.50 8.06 -0.28
N PHE A 268 2.80 9.31 -0.58
CA PHE A 268 2.26 10.00 -1.75
C PHE A 268 3.26 10.97 -2.36
N THR A 269 3.07 11.23 -3.63
CA THR A 269 3.88 12.16 -4.42
C THR A 269 3.05 12.80 -5.53
N TRP A 270 3.55 13.90 -6.13
CA TRP A 270 3.02 14.53 -7.34
C TRP A 270 4.13 14.99 -8.30
N ASP A 271 5.37 14.71 -7.98
CA ASP A 271 6.58 15.12 -8.72
C ASP A 271 7.37 13.93 -9.28
N GLY A 272 6.71 12.78 -9.51
CA GLY A 272 7.35 11.61 -10.07
C GLY A 272 8.16 10.79 -9.07
N GLY A 273 8.01 11.05 -7.77
CA GLY A 273 8.74 10.36 -6.71
C GLY A 273 10.06 11.02 -6.32
N ASP A 274 10.38 12.20 -6.87
CA ASP A 274 11.52 13.02 -6.41
C ASP A 274 11.33 13.39 -4.94
N THR A 275 10.11 13.76 -4.56
CA THR A 275 9.70 13.98 -3.18
C THR A 275 8.59 13.01 -2.81
N VAL A 276 8.81 12.20 -1.79
CA VAL A 276 7.78 11.31 -1.24
C VAL A 276 7.40 11.78 0.16
N TYR A 277 6.11 11.99 0.36
CA TYR A 277 5.56 12.38 1.66
C TYR A 277 4.97 11.16 2.34
N LEU A 278 5.27 11.00 3.62
CA LEU A 278 4.72 9.93 4.44
C LEU A 278 3.75 10.49 5.48
N THR A 279 2.60 9.89 5.59
CA THR A 279 1.67 10.17 6.68
C THR A 279 1.23 8.87 7.34
N GLN A 280 0.99 8.94 8.63
CA GLN A 280 0.40 7.83 9.37
C GLN A 280 -1.11 7.81 9.14
N VAL A 281 -1.64 6.63 8.88
CA VAL A 281 -3.08 6.41 8.70
C VAL A 281 -3.69 5.77 9.93
N ALA A 282 -3.08 4.70 10.45
CA ALA A 282 -3.60 3.98 11.61
C ALA A 282 -2.53 3.13 12.34
N ASP A 283 -2.85 2.83 13.60
CA ASP A 283 -2.23 1.82 14.46
C ASP A 283 -3.24 0.71 14.73
N PHE A 284 -2.78 -0.53 14.80
CA PHE A 284 -3.63 -1.68 15.12
C PHE A 284 -3.08 -2.46 16.30
#